data_290ad57291a59b361d3c8b10fa4e5591
#
_entry.id   290ad57291a59b361d3c8b10fa4e5591
#
_cell.length_a   1.000
_cell.length_b   1.000
_cell.length_c   1.000
_cell.angle_alpha   90.00
_cell.angle_beta   90.00
_cell.angle_gamma   90.00
#
_symmetry.space_group_name_H-M   'P 1'
#
loop_
_entity.id
_entity.type
_entity.pdbx_description
1 polymer ?
#
loop_
_entity_poly.entity_id
_entity_poly.type
_entity_poly.pdbx_seq_one_letter_code
_entity_poly.pdbx_strand_id
1 'polypeptide(L)'
;MFRIITFNANGIRSASRKGFFTWLRTMSPDVLCMQELKAQESDLTDDLRTPLGFHGYFHCAQKKGYSGCGLWSRVNPFAVRTGFGNSEFDAEGRYVEADFGDVIVISVYF
;
A
#
# COMPACT_ATOMS: atom_id res chain seq x y z
N MET A 1 -9.82 15.82 -10.75
CA MET A 1 -8.34 15.56 -10.86
C MET A 1 -7.99 14.27 -10.15
N PHE A 2 -7.21 13.43 -10.81
CA PHE A 2 -6.75 12.17 -10.22
C PHE A 2 -5.46 12.45 -9.43
N ARG A 3 -5.51 12.25 -8.10
CA ARG A 3 -4.38 12.56 -7.22
C ARG A 3 -3.80 11.28 -6.65
N ILE A 4 -2.50 11.11 -6.81
CA ILE A 4 -1.75 9.97 -6.26
C ILE A 4 -0.74 10.53 -5.27
N ILE A 5 -0.64 9.89 -4.09
CA ILE A 5 0.38 10.20 -3.11
C ILE A 5 1.23 8.95 -2.94
N THR A 6 2.54 9.13 -2.89
CA THR A 6 3.47 8.06 -2.56
C THR A 6 4.21 8.42 -1.28
N PHE A 7 4.44 7.42 -0.42
CA PHE A 7 4.98 7.65 0.90
C PHE A 7 5.76 6.44 1.40
N ASN A 8 6.99 6.66 1.79
CA ASN A 8 7.77 5.62 2.48
C ASN A 8 7.42 5.69 3.96
N ALA A 9 6.76 4.65 4.48
CA ALA A 9 6.21 4.68 5.83
C ALA A 9 7.25 4.41 6.92
N ASN A 10 8.34 3.74 6.56
CA ASN A 10 9.30 3.25 7.55
C ASN A 10 8.57 2.57 8.72
N GLY A 11 7.60 1.72 8.37
CA GLY A 11 6.72 1.03 9.31
C GLY A 11 5.33 1.65 9.35
N ILE A 12 4.33 0.94 8.80
CA ILE A 12 2.95 1.45 8.73
C ILE A 12 2.34 1.64 10.13
N ARG A 13 2.66 0.74 11.08
CA ARG A 13 2.14 0.84 12.44
C ARG A 13 2.65 2.09 13.14
N SER A 14 3.94 2.38 12.98
CA SER A 14 4.54 3.59 13.53
C SER A 14 3.98 4.84 12.87
N ALA A 15 3.88 4.85 11.54
CA ALA A 15 3.32 5.98 10.80
C ALA A 15 1.90 6.28 11.24
N SER A 16 1.08 5.24 11.41
CA SER A 16 -0.30 5.38 11.87
C SER A 16 -0.35 6.02 13.25
N ARG A 17 0.46 5.54 14.18
CA ARG A 17 0.52 6.11 15.53
C ARG A 17 0.96 7.57 15.54
N LYS A 18 1.79 7.98 14.59
CA LYS A 18 2.26 9.36 14.46
C LYS A 18 1.29 10.27 13.73
N GLY A 19 0.10 9.76 13.34
CA GLY A 19 -0.96 10.56 12.76
C GLY A 19 -0.96 10.62 11.24
N PHE A 20 -0.30 9.68 10.55
CA PHE A 20 -0.24 9.72 9.09
C PHE A 20 -1.62 9.74 8.46
N PHE A 21 -2.54 8.88 8.89
CA PHE A 21 -3.87 8.81 8.26
C PHE A 21 -4.74 10.02 8.59
N THR A 22 -4.52 10.67 9.74
CA THR A 22 -5.17 11.93 10.05
C THR A 22 -4.72 13.03 9.09
N TRP A 23 -3.42 13.08 8.82
CA TRP A 23 -2.87 14.01 7.82
C TRP A 23 -3.38 13.68 6.41
N LEU A 24 -3.43 12.39 6.05
CA LEU A 24 -3.86 11.95 4.73
C LEU A 24 -5.28 12.44 4.41
N ARG A 25 -6.14 12.49 5.42
CA ARG A 25 -7.50 13.00 5.25
C ARG A 25 -7.51 14.42 4.66
N THR A 26 -6.55 15.25 5.05
CA THR A 26 -6.47 16.63 4.57
C THR A 26 -6.02 16.72 3.11
N MET A 27 -5.36 15.69 2.60
CA MET A 27 -4.81 15.67 1.25
C MET A 27 -5.78 15.09 0.21
N SER A 28 -6.75 14.31 0.65
CA SER A 28 -7.80 13.70 -0.20
C SER A 28 -7.26 13.05 -1.48
N PRO A 29 -6.34 12.10 -1.42
CA PRO A 29 -5.87 11.44 -2.63
C PRO A 29 -6.91 10.45 -3.16
N ASP A 30 -6.80 10.11 -4.43
CA ASP A 30 -7.56 9.01 -5.02
C ASP A 30 -6.85 7.68 -4.77
N VAL A 31 -5.51 7.70 -4.81
CA VAL A 31 -4.67 6.53 -4.57
C VAL A 31 -3.50 6.92 -3.69
N LEU A 32 -3.21 6.04 -2.73
CA LEU A 32 -2.02 6.13 -1.88
C LEU A 32 -1.13 4.93 -2.17
N CYS A 33 0.12 5.18 -2.51
CA CYS A 33 1.15 4.14 -2.64
C CYS A 33 2.10 4.25 -1.46
N MET A 34 2.28 3.15 -0.72
CA MET A 34 3.12 3.17 0.46
C MET A 34 4.19 2.09 0.37
N GLN A 35 5.41 2.46 0.71
CA GLN A 35 6.55 1.55 0.75
C GLN A 35 7.01 1.36 2.18
N GLU A 36 7.78 0.31 2.41
CA GLU A 36 8.30 -0.07 3.74
C GLU A 36 7.20 -0.18 4.79
N LEU A 37 6.23 -1.07 4.54
CA LEU A 37 5.18 -1.35 5.51
C LEU A 37 5.76 -1.94 6.81
N LYS A 38 6.79 -2.78 6.67
CA LYS A 38 7.42 -3.50 7.79
C LYS A 38 6.38 -4.22 8.64
N ALA A 39 5.42 -4.84 7.97
CA ALA A 39 4.31 -5.53 8.60
C ALA A 39 3.97 -6.80 7.81
N GLN A 40 3.47 -7.80 8.53
CA GLN A 40 2.94 -9.01 7.94
C GLN A 40 1.43 -8.87 7.75
N GLU A 41 0.82 -9.76 6.97
CA GLU A 41 -0.63 -9.73 6.78
C GLU A 41 -1.38 -9.73 8.11
N SER A 42 -0.89 -10.50 9.09
CA SER A 42 -1.50 -10.59 10.41
C SER A 42 -1.38 -9.30 11.23
N ASP A 43 -0.45 -8.43 10.88
CA ASP A 43 -0.26 -7.14 11.56
C ASP A 43 -1.18 -6.06 11.02
N LEU A 44 -1.80 -6.30 9.87
CA LEU A 44 -2.65 -5.31 9.19
C LEU A 44 -4.07 -5.42 9.71
N THR A 45 -4.38 -4.59 10.70
CA THR A 45 -5.72 -4.50 11.27
C THR A 45 -6.69 -3.86 10.28
N ASP A 46 -7.99 -3.93 10.56
CA ASP A 46 -8.99 -3.30 9.71
C ASP A 46 -8.75 -1.80 9.56
N ASP A 47 -8.27 -1.14 10.62
CA ASP A 47 -7.95 0.29 10.58
C ASP A 47 -6.85 0.61 9.57
N LEU A 48 -5.94 -0.34 9.35
CA LEU A 48 -4.84 -0.17 8.39
C LEU A 48 -5.24 -0.62 6.98
N ARG A 49 -6.12 -1.62 6.88
CA ARG A 49 -6.56 -2.15 5.58
C ARG A 49 -7.55 -1.23 4.89
N THR A 50 -8.48 -0.65 5.65
CA THR A 50 -9.55 0.18 5.09
C THR A 50 -9.69 1.51 5.84
N PRO A 51 -8.59 2.29 5.95
CA PRO A 51 -8.66 3.58 6.65
C PRO A 51 -9.48 4.57 5.83
N LEU A 52 -10.30 5.38 6.49
CA LEU A 52 -10.99 6.53 5.88
C LEU A 52 -11.81 6.17 4.63
N GLY A 53 -12.30 4.94 4.53
CA GLY A 53 -13.08 4.51 3.36
C GLY A 53 -12.24 4.05 2.17
N PHE A 54 -10.91 4.00 2.32
CA PHE A 54 -10.03 3.44 1.29
C PHE A 54 -10.07 1.92 1.32
N HIS A 55 -9.77 1.32 0.18
CA HIS A 55 -9.59 -0.13 0.05
C HIS A 55 -8.10 -0.40 -0.13
N GLY A 56 -7.54 -1.24 0.71
CA GLY A 56 -6.10 -1.51 0.72
C GLY A 56 -5.73 -2.84 0.11
N TYR A 57 -4.61 -2.88 -0.59
CA TYR A 57 -4.03 -4.06 -1.22
C TYR A 57 -2.55 -4.10 -0.88
N PHE A 58 -2.03 -5.28 -0.51
CA PHE A 58 -0.71 -5.37 0.10
C PHE A 58 0.11 -6.49 -0.48
N HIS A 59 1.42 -6.28 -0.50
CA HIS A 59 2.40 -7.31 -0.81
C HIS A 59 3.43 -7.27 0.31
N CYS A 60 3.25 -8.16 1.31
CA CYS A 60 4.11 -8.21 2.49
C CYS A 60 5.32 -9.10 2.21
N ALA A 61 6.45 -8.74 2.82
CA ALA A 61 7.62 -9.60 2.76
C ALA A 61 7.42 -10.85 3.62
N GLN A 62 8.10 -11.93 3.27
CA GLN A 62 8.09 -13.13 4.10
C GLN A 62 8.84 -12.90 5.40
N LYS A 63 9.88 -12.07 5.38
CA LYS A 63 10.66 -11.75 6.57
C LYS A 63 9.94 -10.69 7.40
N LYS A 64 9.82 -10.93 8.70
CA LYS A 64 9.16 -10.01 9.63
C LYS A 64 9.88 -8.66 9.72
N GLY A 65 9.09 -7.59 9.83
CA GLY A 65 9.60 -6.24 10.05
C GLY A 65 10.45 -5.69 8.92
N TYR A 66 10.23 -6.17 7.70
CA TYR A 66 11.09 -5.88 6.56
C TYR A 66 10.26 -5.57 5.32
N SER A 67 10.67 -4.54 4.56
CA SER A 67 10.10 -4.23 3.25
C SER A 67 8.57 -4.15 3.28
N GLY A 68 7.91 -4.67 2.24
CA GLY A 68 6.46 -4.63 2.10
C GLY A 68 5.97 -3.35 1.46
N CYS A 69 5.01 -3.46 0.54
CA CYS A 69 4.39 -2.28 -0.05
C CYS A 69 2.88 -2.46 -0.12
N GLY A 70 2.18 -1.34 -0.21
CA GLY A 70 0.74 -1.33 -0.28
C GLY A 70 0.22 -0.25 -1.20
N LEU A 71 -1.05 -0.41 -1.58
CA LEU A 71 -1.75 0.56 -2.38
C LEU A 71 -3.18 0.66 -1.82
N TRP A 72 -3.62 1.87 -1.56
CA TRP A 72 -4.99 2.14 -1.11
C TRP A 72 -5.68 3.00 -2.15
N SER A 73 -6.94 2.72 -2.43
CA SER A 73 -7.73 3.51 -3.37
C SER A 73 -9.13 3.77 -2.86
N ARG A 74 -9.71 4.89 -3.28
CA ARG A 74 -11.11 5.23 -2.94
C ARG A 74 -12.09 4.37 -3.70
N VAL A 75 -11.77 4.04 -4.96
CA VAL A 75 -12.62 3.22 -5.81
C VAL A 75 -11.97 1.85 -5.96
N ASN A 76 -12.81 0.82 -6.18
CA ASN A 76 -12.30 -0.52 -6.41
C ASN A 76 -11.67 -0.59 -7.80
N PRO A 77 -10.44 -1.08 -7.93
CA PRO A 77 -9.86 -1.34 -9.24
C PRO A 77 -10.53 -2.55 -9.91
N PHE A 78 -10.40 -2.64 -11.22
CA PHE A 78 -10.89 -3.81 -11.95
C PHE A 78 -10.07 -5.06 -11.64
N ALA A 79 -8.76 -4.89 -11.42
CA ALA A 79 -7.86 -5.99 -11.12
C ALA A 79 -6.70 -5.50 -10.27
N VAL A 80 -6.18 -6.38 -9.41
CA VAL A 80 -5.00 -6.12 -8.59
C VAL A 80 -4.01 -7.26 -8.78
N ARG A 81 -2.74 -6.94 -8.94
CA ARG A 81 -1.66 -7.91 -9.02
C ARG A 81 -0.58 -7.57 -8.01
N THR A 82 -0.06 -8.59 -7.33
CA THR A 82 1.09 -8.45 -6.44
C THR A 82 2.25 -9.26 -7.00
N GLY A 83 3.45 -8.70 -6.89
CA GLY A 83 4.63 -9.34 -7.43
C GLY A 83 4.75 -9.17 -8.93
N PHE A 84 5.95 -9.41 -9.46
CA PHE A 84 6.20 -9.30 -10.91
C PHE A 84 6.79 -10.57 -11.51
N GLY A 85 6.55 -11.72 -10.84
CA GLY A 85 6.89 -13.02 -11.41
C GLY A 85 8.30 -13.51 -11.12
N ASN A 86 9.05 -12.85 -10.25
CA ASN A 86 10.36 -13.28 -9.82
C ASN A 86 10.28 -13.70 -8.35
N SER A 87 10.42 -15.00 -8.06
CA SER A 87 10.20 -15.53 -6.72
C SER A 87 11.10 -14.91 -5.66
N GLU A 88 12.33 -14.55 -6.03
CA GLU A 88 13.27 -13.93 -5.09
C GLU A 88 12.80 -12.54 -4.67
N PHE A 89 12.43 -11.68 -5.64
CA PHE A 89 11.94 -10.35 -5.35
C PHE A 89 10.54 -10.38 -4.74
N ASP A 90 9.70 -11.30 -5.18
CA ASP A 90 8.32 -11.38 -4.70
C ASP A 90 8.26 -11.78 -3.23
N ALA A 91 9.25 -12.56 -2.74
CA ALA A 91 9.36 -12.89 -1.32
C ALA A 91 9.65 -11.66 -0.45
N GLU A 92 10.08 -10.56 -1.04
CA GLU A 92 10.41 -9.33 -0.33
C GLU A 92 9.26 -8.31 -0.29
N GLY A 93 8.13 -8.59 -0.95
CA GLY A 93 6.95 -7.72 -0.88
C GLY A 93 7.20 -6.34 -1.48
N ARG A 94 7.46 -6.27 -2.78
CA ARG A 94 7.93 -5.03 -3.40
C ARG A 94 7.00 -4.43 -4.45
N TYR A 95 5.86 -5.09 -4.77
CA TYR A 95 5.11 -4.68 -5.96
C TYR A 95 3.62 -4.93 -5.79
N VAL A 96 2.83 -3.85 -5.90
CA VAL A 96 1.37 -3.93 -5.98
C VAL A 96 0.92 -3.10 -7.18
N GLU A 97 0.11 -3.70 -8.04
CA GLU A 97 -0.41 -3.06 -9.24
C GLU A 97 -1.93 -3.04 -9.18
N ALA A 98 -2.53 -1.89 -9.42
CA ALA A 98 -3.97 -1.75 -9.49
C ALA A 98 -4.38 -1.20 -10.85
N ASP A 99 -5.29 -1.91 -11.53
CA ASP A 99 -5.79 -1.55 -12.86
C ASP A 99 -7.15 -0.88 -12.70
N PHE A 100 -7.25 0.40 -13.05
CA PHE A 100 -8.49 1.18 -12.96
C PHE A 100 -9.16 1.37 -14.33
N GLY A 101 -8.68 0.67 -15.36
CA GLY A 101 -9.24 0.73 -16.70
C GLY A 101 -8.47 1.68 -17.60
N ASP A 102 -8.61 2.96 -17.37
CA ASP A 102 -7.90 3.98 -18.15
C ASP A 102 -6.54 4.35 -17.57
N VAL A 103 -6.23 3.87 -16.36
CA VAL A 103 -4.92 4.08 -15.72
C VAL A 103 -4.56 2.86 -14.89
N ILE A 104 -3.27 2.52 -14.89
CA ILE A 104 -2.71 1.49 -14.01
C ILE A 104 -1.76 2.20 -13.06
N VAL A 105 -1.93 1.95 -11.76
CA VAL A 105 -1.07 2.53 -10.73
C VAL A 105 -0.26 1.42 -10.10
N ILE A 106 1.04 1.64 -9.95
CA ILE A 106 1.95 0.66 -9.39
C ILE A 106 2.63 1.27 -8.15
N SER A 107 2.51 0.56 -7.03
CA SER A 107 3.26 0.85 -5.81
C SER A 107 4.44 -0.11 -5.77
N VAL A 108 5.64 0.41 -5.86
CA VAL A 108 6.85 -0.40 -5.95
C VAL A 108 7.93 0.14 -5.02
N TYR A 109 8.71 -0.77 -4.45
CA TYR A 109 9.80 -0.44 -3.51
C TYR A 109 11.08 -1.17 -3.90
N PHE A 110 12.15 -0.42 -4.06
CA PHE A 110 13.47 -0.97 -4.38
C PHE A 110 14.47 -0.82 -3.25
#